data_135118470903245e94efdf9d371194f7
#
_entry.id   135118470903245e94efdf9d371194f7
#
_cell.length_a   1.000
_cell.length_b   1.000
_cell.length_c   1.000
_cell.angle_alpha   90.00
_cell.angle_beta   90.00
_cell.angle_gamma   90.00
#
_symmetry.space_group_name_H-M   'P 1'
#
loop_
_entity.id
_entity.type
_entity.pdbx_description
1 polymer ?
#
loop_
_entity_poly.entity_id
_entity_poly.type
_entity_poly.pdbx_seq_one_letter_code
_entity_poly.pdbx_strand_id
1 'polypeptide(L)'
;MKKQNRIKTCMLSLLLAFTLVFPGSAVAVEASGQGDMAVHFIDVGQGLAILVQSGGENLLYDGGNRAHADEVVQYLKNQQVETIDYMISSHYDEDHLGGLVKCLDNFEVEHVLGSDYVHTSELFNTFMNTATAHAIIVEYPSVGDTYEFGTGSFTVMAPDGISQNSNDNSVVIRLVNGNNSFMFMGDAEETSEQDMISTGMNLDCDVLSLGHHGSASSTTWDLLEASTPSWAVISCGQDNSYGHPSAETMGKLKDMDIPVFRTDDQGTVIALSDGNVISWNQEPCNDYASGSEKKGADSSSSQTAEYSGNDAAVSESEAAEVSDSDTQERMVWISATGSKYHSKPDCGNMNPNKATQETEAQALSQGYEACKKCW
;
A
#
# COMPACT_ATOMS: atom_id res chain seq x y z
N MET A 1 48.93 -2.13 63.61
CA MET A 1 47.84 -2.81 62.89
C MET A 1 47.42 -1.89 61.76
N LYS A 2 47.87 -2.15 60.51
CA LYS A 2 47.53 -1.35 59.32
C LYS A 2 46.38 -2.02 58.57
N LYS A 3 45.23 -1.34 58.41
CA LYS A 3 44.12 -1.75 57.55
C LYS A 3 44.49 -1.42 56.14
N GLN A 4 44.55 -2.44 55.25
CA GLN A 4 44.65 -2.28 53.81
C GLN A 4 43.24 -2.09 53.19
N ASN A 5 42.98 -0.94 52.60
CA ASN A 5 41.82 -0.71 51.75
C ASN A 5 42.10 -1.28 50.35
N ARG A 6 41.31 -2.29 49.95
CA ARG A 6 41.27 -2.78 48.56
C ARG A 6 40.28 -1.94 47.77
N ILE A 7 40.80 -1.12 46.87
CA ILE A 7 40.02 -0.43 45.83
C ILE A 7 39.72 -1.46 44.73
N LYS A 8 38.44 -1.77 44.52
CA LYS A 8 37.98 -2.56 43.37
C LYS A 8 37.84 -1.61 42.19
N THR A 9 38.74 -1.70 41.25
CA THR A 9 38.64 -1.02 39.95
C THR A 9 37.64 -1.78 39.07
N CYS A 10 36.50 -1.15 38.79
CA CYS A 10 35.53 -1.66 37.84
C CYS A 10 35.99 -1.20 36.44
N MET A 11 36.53 -2.09 35.64
CA MET A 11 36.78 -1.83 34.22
C MET A 11 35.46 -1.91 33.46
N LEU A 12 34.96 -0.78 33.07
CA LEU A 12 33.85 -0.65 32.10
C LEU A 12 34.45 -0.85 30.70
N SER A 13 34.27 -2.05 30.14
CA SER A 13 34.67 -2.34 28.77
C SER A 13 33.61 -1.75 27.84
N LEU A 14 33.95 -0.59 27.23
CA LEU A 14 33.15 0.00 26.17
C LEU A 14 33.45 -0.78 24.88
N LEU A 15 32.58 -1.71 24.50
CA LEU A 15 32.61 -2.32 23.15
C LEU A 15 32.04 -1.31 22.16
N LEU A 16 32.92 -0.66 21.41
CA LEU A 16 32.58 0.15 20.24
C LEU A 16 32.32 -0.84 19.07
N ALA A 17 31.07 -1.18 18.83
CA ALA A 17 30.71 -1.91 17.62
C ALA A 17 30.77 -0.96 16.42
N PHE A 18 31.81 -1.13 15.60
CA PHE A 18 31.95 -0.45 14.32
C PHE A 18 31.13 -1.22 13.29
N THR A 19 29.88 -0.80 13.06
CA THR A 19 29.07 -1.34 11.96
C THR A 19 29.55 -0.77 10.63
N LEU A 20 30.19 -1.62 9.83
CA LEU A 20 30.44 -1.36 8.42
C LEU A 20 29.09 -1.42 7.70
N VAL A 21 28.53 -0.29 7.33
CA VAL A 21 27.36 -0.21 6.47
C VAL A 21 27.79 -0.58 5.06
N PHE A 22 27.47 -1.80 4.63
CA PHE A 22 27.48 -2.16 3.22
C PHE A 22 26.16 -1.71 2.60
N PRO A 23 26.16 -0.95 1.49
CA PRO A 23 24.91 -0.62 0.79
C PRO A 23 24.42 -1.89 0.11
N GLY A 24 23.21 -2.36 0.49
CA GLY A 24 22.50 -3.43 -0.17
C GLY A 24 22.15 -4.67 0.64
N SER A 25 22.41 -4.70 1.95
CA SER A 25 21.94 -5.80 2.80
C SER A 25 20.70 -5.33 3.57
N ALA A 26 19.55 -5.91 3.28
CA ALA A 26 18.40 -5.82 4.18
C ALA A 26 18.84 -6.36 5.56
N VAL A 27 18.83 -5.51 6.58
CA VAL A 27 19.08 -5.95 7.95
C VAL A 27 17.79 -6.54 8.46
N ALA A 28 17.81 -7.82 8.84
CA ALA A 28 16.67 -8.42 9.53
C ALA A 28 16.43 -7.62 10.82
N VAL A 29 15.25 -7.06 10.97
CA VAL A 29 14.80 -6.39 12.18
C VAL A 29 13.90 -7.39 12.90
N GLU A 30 14.45 -8.07 13.90
CA GLU A 30 13.67 -9.02 14.70
C GLU A 30 13.05 -8.29 15.89
N ALA A 31 11.79 -8.61 16.17
CA ALA A 31 11.17 -8.30 17.45
C ALA A 31 11.86 -9.17 18.53
N SER A 32 12.78 -8.58 19.29
CA SER A 32 13.72 -9.32 20.16
C SER A 32 13.36 -9.32 21.66
N GLY A 33 12.27 -8.65 22.03
CA GLY A 33 11.79 -8.51 23.41
C GLY A 33 10.43 -9.16 23.65
N GLN A 34 10.15 -9.48 24.92
CA GLN A 34 8.80 -9.91 25.29
C GLN A 34 7.87 -8.69 25.23
N GLY A 35 6.96 -8.67 24.24
CA GLY A 35 6.07 -7.54 23.96
C GLY A 35 6.43 -6.77 22.67
N ASP A 36 7.51 -7.15 21.99
CA ASP A 36 7.93 -6.49 20.76
C ASP A 36 7.11 -6.97 19.55
N MET A 37 6.71 -6.01 18.72
CA MET A 37 6.03 -6.25 17.45
C MET A 37 6.70 -5.39 16.38
N ALA A 38 7.04 -5.98 15.24
CA ALA A 38 7.56 -5.29 14.07
C ALA A 38 6.50 -5.27 12.96
N VAL A 39 6.19 -4.10 12.43
CA VAL A 39 5.26 -3.90 11.31
C VAL A 39 6.03 -3.34 10.13
N HIS A 40 6.15 -4.12 9.07
CA HIS A 40 6.92 -3.79 7.87
C HIS A 40 5.95 -3.42 6.74
N PHE A 41 5.92 -2.17 6.33
CA PHE A 41 5.24 -1.71 5.12
C PHE A 41 6.23 -1.88 3.96
N ILE A 42 6.07 -2.99 3.23
CA ILE A 42 7.04 -3.42 2.23
C ILE A 42 6.88 -2.57 0.97
N ASP A 43 7.98 -2.06 0.44
CA ASP A 43 7.97 -1.42 -0.88
C ASP A 43 7.79 -2.50 -1.96
N VAL A 44 6.62 -2.50 -2.56
CA VAL A 44 6.20 -3.40 -3.65
C VAL A 44 5.85 -2.60 -4.93
N GLY A 45 6.35 -1.36 -5.03
CA GLY A 45 5.88 -0.43 -6.03
C GLY A 45 4.42 -0.06 -5.81
N GLN A 46 3.61 -0.01 -6.89
CA GLN A 46 2.17 0.22 -6.75
C GLN A 46 1.51 -1.05 -6.22
N GLY A 47 0.93 -0.97 -5.02
CA GLY A 47 0.29 -2.07 -4.32
C GLY A 47 0.52 -2.02 -2.81
N LEU A 48 0.05 -3.03 -2.10
CA LEU A 48 0.15 -3.13 -0.65
C LEU A 48 0.69 -4.49 -0.22
N ALA A 49 1.68 -4.50 0.66
CA ALA A 49 2.12 -5.69 1.39
C ALA A 49 2.65 -5.29 2.76
N ILE A 50 2.08 -5.87 3.81
CA ILE A 50 2.49 -5.60 5.19
C ILE A 50 2.83 -6.92 5.87
N LEU A 51 4.06 -7.04 6.38
CA LEU A 51 4.45 -8.14 7.26
C LEU A 51 4.41 -7.65 8.71
N VAL A 52 3.75 -8.41 9.58
CA VAL A 52 3.83 -8.20 11.01
C VAL A 52 4.49 -9.41 11.66
N GLN A 53 5.49 -9.15 12.51
CA GLN A 53 6.19 -10.18 13.29
C GLN A 53 6.03 -9.88 14.78
N SER A 54 5.52 -10.83 15.54
CA SER A 54 5.32 -10.66 16.99
C SER A 54 5.29 -12.01 17.70
N GLY A 55 6.01 -12.14 18.80
CA GLY A 55 5.99 -13.34 19.65
C GLY A 55 6.42 -14.64 18.97
N GLY A 56 7.04 -14.57 17.80
CA GLY A 56 7.41 -15.70 16.94
C GLY A 56 6.37 -16.06 15.89
N GLU A 57 5.26 -15.35 15.84
CA GLU A 57 4.21 -15.46 14.80
C GLU A 57 4.37 -14.40 13.70
N ASN A 58 3.91 -14.70 12.50
CA ASN A 58 3.98 -13.84 11.33
C ASN A 58 2.59 -13.67 10.70
N LEU A 59 2.19 -12.43 10.47
CA LEU A 59 0.99 -12.08 9.73
C LEU A 59 1.40 -11.36 8.44
N LEU A 60 0.91 -11.83 7.31
CA LEU A 60 1.07 -11.18 6.02
C LEU A 60 -0.30 -10.61 5.58
N TYR A 61 -0.38 -9.29 5.52
CA TYR A 61 -1.56 -8.58 5.04
C TYR A 61 -1.26 -8.05 3.63
N ASP A 62 -1.93 -8.59 2.64
CA ASP A 62 -1.68 -8.41 1.21
C ASP A 62 -0.26 -8.82 0.76
N GLY A 63 -0.06 -8.93 -0.54
CA GLY A 63 1.18 -9.42 -1.13
C GLY A 63 1.72 -8.58 -2.29
N GLY A 64 1.12 -7.42 -2.53
CA GLY A 64 1.50 -6.57 -3.64
C GLY A 64 1.15 -7.15 -5.01
N ASN A 65 1.63 -6.48 -6.05
CA ASN A 65 1.42 -6.85 -7.43
C ASN A 65 2.20 -8.12 -7.79
N ARG A 66 1.68 -8.92 -8.72
CA ARG A 66 2.33 -10.13 -9.24
C ARG A 66 3.75 -9.90 -9.76
N ALA A 67 4.02 -8.74 -10.32
CA ALA A 67 5.34 -8.38 -10.81
C ALA A 67 6.40 -8.33 -9.70
N HIS A 68 6.01 -8.01 -8.47
CA HIS A 68 6.88 -7.93 -7.29
C HIS A 68 6.76 -9.15 -6.34
N ALA A 69 6.04 -10.20 -6.74
CA ALA A 69 5.81 -11.38 -5.92
C ALA A 69 7.11 -12.09 -5.47
N ASP A 70 8.14 -12.11 -6.32
CA ASP A 70 9.46 -12.67 -5.97
C ASP A 70 10.17 -11.84 -4.90
N GLU A 71 10.03 -10.53 -4.96
CA GLU A 71 10.62 -9.59 -4.02
C GLU A 71 9.97 -9.73 -2.65
N VAL A 72 8.64 -9.88 -2.59
CA VAL A 72 7.92 -10.16 -1.34
C VAL A 72 8.39 -11.49 -0.73
N VAL A 73 8.41 -12.58 -1.50
CA VAL A 73 8.90 -13.88 -1.01
C VAL A 73 10.34 -13.77 -0.50
N GLN A 74 11.22 -13.07 -1.23
CA GLN A 74 12.60 -12.89 -0.80
C GLN A 74 12.70 -12.02 0.46
N TYR A 75 11.86 -10.97 0.56
CA TYR A 75 11.79 -10.13 1.74
C TYR A 75 11.41 -10.94 2.99
N LEU A 76 10.33 -11.72 2.91
CA LEU A 76 9.89 -12.59 4.00
C LEU A 76 10.99 -13.59 4.42
N LYS A 77 11.66 -14.22 3.45
CA LYS A 77 12.80 -15.12 3.74
C LYS A 77 13.96 -14.40 4.43
N ASN A 78 14.24 -13.16 4.05
CA ASN A 78 15.28 -12.34 4.71
C ASN A 78 14.89 -11.95 6.14
N GLN A 79 13.58 -11.82 6.41
CA GLN A 79 13.03 -11.64 7.75
C GLN A 79 12.84 -12.96 8.50
N GLN A 80 13.41 -14.07 8.00
CA GLN A 80 13.42 -15.40 8.64
C GLN A 80 12.01 -15.99 8.83
N VAL A 81 11.04 -15.58 8.02
CA VAL A 81 9.70 -16.18 8.00
C VAL A 81 9.80 -17.59 7.45
N GLU A 82 9.36 -18.58 8.21
CA GLU A 82 9.19 -19.98 7.80
C GLU A 82 7.70 -20.31 7.67
N THR A 83 6.90 -19.88 8.62
CA THR A 83 5.44 -20.03 8.66
C THR A 83 4.78 -18.65 8.63
N ILE A 84 3.68 -18.53 7.92
CA ILE A 84 2.74 -17.40 7.97
C ILE A 84 1.53 -17.90 8.76
N ASP A 85 1.40 -17.44 10.01
CA ASP A 85 0.32 -17.85 10.91
C ASP A 85 -1.03 -17.29 10.42
N TYR A 86 -1.02 -16.04 9.94
CA TYR A 86 -2.17 -15.42 9.28
C TYR A 86 -1.78 -14.78 7.95
N MET A 87 -2.41 -15.21 6.88
CA MET A 87 -2.38 -14.53 5.58
C MET A 87 -3.74 -13.85 5.37
N ILE A 88 -3.74 -12.54 5.18
CA ILE A 88 -4.97 -11.78 4.95
C ILE A 88 -4.93 -11.18 3.55
N SER A 89 -5.91 -11.51 2.71
CA SER A 89 -6.18 -10.73 1.51
C SER A 89 -7.24 -9.70 1.85
N SER A 90 -6.89 -8.41 1.79
CA SER A 90 -7.84 -7.35 2.03
C SER A 90 -9.01 -7.46 1.06
N HIS A 91 -8.71 -7.50 -0.22
CA HIS A 91 -9.62 -7.76 -1.33
C HIS A 91 -8.85 -8.47 -2.46
N TYR A 92 -9.44 -8.61 -3.66
CA TYR A 92 -8.88 -9.50 -4.67
C TYR A 92 -8.36 -8.81 -5.93
N ASP A 93 -8.06 -7.52 -5.84
CA ASP A 93 -7.40 -6.79 -6.93
C ASP A 93 -5.91 -7.16 -7.01
N GLU A 94 -5.31 -7.00 -8.19
CA GLU A 94 -4.01 -7.60 -8.50
C GLU A 94 -2.88 -7.07 -7.63
N ASP A 95 -2.89 -5.79 -7.32
CA ASP A 95 -1.85 -5.11 -6.54
C ASP A 95 -1.93 -5.37 -5.01
N HIS A 96 -2.84 -6.27 -4.60
CA HIS A 96 -2.98 -6.82 -3.24
C HIS A 96 -2.82 -8.33 -3.24
N LEU A 97 -3.53 -9.02 -4.15
CA LEU A 97 -3.59 -10.47 -4.20
C LEU A 97 -2.37 -11.10 -4.89
N GLY A 98 -1.69 -10.34 -5.78
CA GLY A 98 -0.73 -10.89 -6.73
C GLY A 98 0.40 -11.69 -6.11
N GLY A 99 1.02 -11.17 -5.07
CA GLY A 99 2.11 -11.84 -4.36
C GLY A 99 1.67 -12.95 -3.41
N LEU A 100 0.43 -12.91 -2.89
CA LEU A 100 -0.07 -13.93 -1.96
C LEU A 100 -0.08 -15.34 -2.57
N VAL A 101 -0.41 -15.45 -3.86
CA VAL A 101 -0.37 -16.74 -4.58
C VAL A 101 1.03 -17.36 -4.49
N LYS A 102 2.07 -16.55 -4.67
CA LYS A 102 3.44 -17.03 -4.59
C LYS A 102 3.88 -17.33 -3.17
N CYS A 103 3.38 -16.58 -2.20
CA CYS A 103 3.63 -16.86 -0.78
C CYS A 103 3.01 -18.18 -0.34
N LEU A 104 1.80 -18.55 -0.81
CA LEU A 104 1.19 -19.85 -0.57
C LEU A 104 2.07 -21.03 -1.07
N ASP A 105 2.81 -20.83 -2.16
CA ASP A 105 3.70 -21.86 -2.70
C ASP A 105 5.09 -21.91 -2.04
N ASN A 106 5.45 -20.91 -1.23
CA ASN A 106 6.80 -20.76 -0.68
C ASN A 106 6.90 -20.87 0.84
N PHE A 107 5.79 -20.76 1.55
CA PHE A 107 5.73 -20.78 3.03
C PHE A 107 4.68 -21.76 3.50
N GLU A 108 4.83 -22.27 4.72
CA GLU A 108 3.72 -22.88 5.44
C GLU A 108 2.75 -21.77 5.84
N VAL A 109 1.44 -21.95 5.58
CA VAL A 109 0.39 -20.98 5.90
C VAL A 109 -0.68 -21.66 6.72
N GLU A 110 -0.96 -21.15 7.92
CA GLU A 110 -1.91 -21.80 8.84
C GLU A 110 -3.36 -21.31 8.61
N HIS A 111 -3.55 -19.99 8.54
CA HIS A 111 -4.85 -19.36 8.33
C HIS A 111 -4.82 -18.41 7.14
N VAL A 112 -5.84 -18.49 6.30
CA VAL A 112 -6.06 -17.51 5.22
C VAL A 112 -7.41 -16.84 5.44
N LEU A 113 -7.37 -15.53 5.64
CA LEU A 113 -8.56 -14.69 5.78
C LEU A 113 -8.78 -13.88 4.49
N GLY A 114 -10.02 -13.74 4.06
CA GLY A 114 -10.38 -12.95 2.90
C GLY A 114 -11.80 -12.40 3.01
N SER A 115 -12.23 -11.66 2.02
CA SER A 115 -13.58 -11.11 1.95
C SER A 115 -14.55 -12.07 1.25
N ASP A 116 -15.79 -12.19 1.75
CA ASP A 116 -16.80 -13.16 1.26
C ASP A 116 -17.47 -12.67 -0.04
N TYR A 117 -16.69 -12.43 -1.09
CA TYR A 117 -17.24 -12.16 -2.42
C TYR A 117 -16.45 -12.90 -3.50
N VAL A 118 -17.09 -13.08 -4.66
CA VAL A 118 -16.46 -13.75 -5.81
C VAL A 118 -15.95 -12.70 -6.77
N HIS A 119 -14.63 -12.63 -6.90
CA HIS A 119 -13.99 -11.81 -7.91
C HIS A 119 -13.89 -12.56 -9.24
N THR A 120 -14.01 -11.85 -10.37
CA THR A 120 -14.08 -12.49 -11.70
C THR A 120 -12.73 -12.72 -12.36
N SER A 121 -11.62 -12.24 -11.76
CA SER A 121 -10.28 -12.35 -12.33
C SER A 121 -9.77 -13.79 -12.34
N GLU A 122 -8.87 -14.07 -13.28
CA GLU A 122 -8.12 -15.33 -13.31
C GLU A 122 -7.19 -15.46 -12.09
N LEU A 123 -6.67 -14.33 -11.58
CA LEU A 123 -5.82 -14.31 -10.39
C LEU A 123 -6.57 -14.80 -9.16
N PHE A 124 -7.82 -14.35 -8.94
CA PHE A 124 -8.66 -14.85 -7.86
C PHE A 124 -8.87 -16.37 -7.94
N ASN A 125 -9.19 -16.87 -9.13
CA ASN A 125 -9.33 -18.31 -9.33
C ASN A 125 -8.01 -19.05 -9.04
N THR A 126 -6.88 -18.48 -9.43
CA THR A 126 -5.57 -19.04 -9.14
C THR A 126 -5.30 -19.09 -7.65
N PHE A 127 -5.56 -18.00 -6.93
CA PHE A 127 -5.42 -17.93 -5.46
C PHE A 127 -6.25 -19.00 -4.76
N MET A 128 -7.54 -19.10 -5.07
CA MET A 128 -8.46 -20.08 -4.47
C MET A 128 -8.04 -21.52 -4.78
N ASN A 129 -7.57 -21.79 -6.00
CA ASN A 129 -7.09 -23.10 -6.40
C ASN A 129 -5.77 -23.46 -5.71
N THR A 130 -4.85 -22.49 -5.55
CA THR A 130 -3.58 -22.69 -4.85
C THR A 130 -3.83 -22.96 -3.36
N ALA A 131 -4.66 -22.18 -2.69
CA ALA A 131 -5.06 -22.44 -1.30
C ALA A 131 -5.64 -23.86 -1.16
N THR A 132 -6.56 -24.25 -2.05
CA THR A 132 -7.13 -25.60 -2.06
C THR A 132 -6.08 -26.69 -2.27
N ALA A 133 -5.10 -26.47 -3.15
CA ALA A 133 -4.02 -27.43 -3.42
C ALA A 133 -3.13 -27.67 -2.19
N HIS A 134 -2.96 -26.64 -1.35
CA HIS A 134 -2.28 -26.72 -0.04
C HIS A 134 -3.22 -27.16 1.10
N ALA A 135 -4.45 -27.57 0.81
CA ALA A 135 -5.49 -27.96 1.78
C ALA A 135 -5.86 -26.85 2.78
N ILE A 136 -5.69 -25.60 2.37
CA ILE A 136 -6.06 -24.41 3.13
C ILE A 136 -7.48 -23.98 2.75
N ILE A 137 -8.30 -23.63 3.75
CA ILE A 137 -9.63 -23.06 3.56
C ILE A 137 -9.50 -21.55 3.74
N VAL A 138 -10.00 -20.78 2.78
CA VAL A 138 -10.12 -19.34 2.95
C VAL A 138 -11.29 -19.06 3.87
N GLU A 139 -11.03 -18.42 4.99
CA GLU A 139 -12.00 -18.06 6.01
C GLU A 139 -12.50 -16.62 5.73
N TYR A 140 -13.78 -16.37 6.01
CA TYR A 140 -14.41 -15.07 5.80
C TYR A 140 -14.82 -14.50 7.16
N PRO A 141 -13.98 -13.64 7.76
CA PRO A 141 -14.25 -13.09 9.07
C PRO A 141 -15.37 -12.07 9.04
N SER A 142 -16.05 -11.90 10.17
CA SER A 142 -17.09 -10.90 10.38
C SER A 142 -16.56 -9.69 11.16
N VAL A 143 -17.18 -8.54 10.98
CA VAL A 143 -16.89 -7.34 11.79
C VAL A 143 -17.02 -7.67 13.28
N GLY A 144 -15.98 -7.33 14.05
CA GLY A 144 -15.89 -7.60 15.49
C GLY A 144 -15.19 -8.92 15.85
N ASP A 145 -14.93 -9.82 14.88
CA ASP A 145 -14.12 -11.00 15.14
C ASP A 145 -12.70 -10.57 15.55
N THR A 146 -12.20 -11.19 16.62
CA THR A 146 -10.89 -10.87 17.19
C THR A 146 -10.03 -12.13 17.25
N TYR A 147 -8.78 -11.99 16.86
CA TYR A 147 -7.80 -13.05 16.77
C TYR A 147 -6.60 -12.69 17.64
N GLU A 148 -6.14 -13.61 18.47
CA GLU A 148 -4.87 -13.46 19.18
C GLU A 148 -3.72 -13.60 18.17
N PHE A 149 -2.70 -12.76 18.32
CA PHE A 149 -1.54 -12.77 17.42
C PHE A 149 -0.29 -12.30 18.16
N GLY A 150 0.67 -13.17 18.30
CA GLY A 150 1.95 -12.89 18.97
C GLY A 150 1.75 -12.36 20.39
N THR A 151 2.15 -11.11 20.63
CA THR A 151 2.01 -10.43 21.92
C THR A 151 0.76 -9.53 21.99
N GLY A 152 -0.06 -9.55 20.97
CA GLY A 152 -1.24 -8.69 20.83
C GLY A 152 -2.43 -9.41 20.25
N SER A 153 -3.28 -8.67 19.54
CA SER A 153 -4.45 -9.20 18.86
C SER A 153 -4.85 -8.28 17.70
N PHE A 154 -5.59 -8.80 16.74
CA PHE A 154 -6.25 -7.96 15.75
C PHE A 154 -7.75 -8.20 15.71
N THR A 155 -8.49 -7.15 15.42
CA THR A 155 -9.96 -7.16 15.30
C THR A 155 -10.33 -6.73 13.89
N VAL A 156 -11.28 -7.43 13.28
CA VAL A 156 -11.84 -7.11 11.96
C VAL A 156 -12.80 -5.93 12.09
N MET A 157 -12.58 -4.89 11.31
CA MET A 157 -13.33 -3.64 11.35
C MET A 157 -14.27 -3.49 10.15
N ALA A 158 -13.95 -4.10 9.01
CA ALA A 158 -14.72 -4.13 7.77
C ALA A 158 -14.41 -5.44 7.00
N PRO A 159 -15.23 -5.80 5.98
CA PRO A 159 -16.46 -5.14 5.54
C PRO A 159 -17.68 -5.53 6.37
N ASP A 160 -18.63 -4.61 6.53
CA ASP A 160 -19.98 -4.90 7.09
C ASP A 160 -20.97 -5.14 5.93
N GLY A 161 -20.87 -6.32 5.33
CA GLY A 161 -21.61 -6.70 4.12
C GLY A 161 -20.78 -6.53 2.83
N ILE A 162 -21.34 -6.98 1.71
CA ILE A 162 -20.65 -7.02 0.42
C ILE A 162 -21.11 -5.87 -0.47
N SER A 163 -20.14 -5.05 -0.92
CA SER A 163 -20.31 -3.96 -1.87
C SER A 163 -20.17 -4.44 -3.32
N GLN A 164 -20.72 -3.66 -4.26
CA GLN A 164 -20.43 -3.82 -5.70
C GLN A 164 -19.05 -3.24 -6.08
N ASN A 165 -18.51 -2.35 -5.28
CA ASN A 165 -17.15 -1.86 -5.40
C ASN A 165 -16.19 -2.84 -4.70
N SER A 166 -15.22 -3.41 -5.42
CA SER A 166 -14.26 -4.38 -4.88
C SER A 166 -13.47 -3.80 -3.70
N ASN A 167 -13.10 -2.54 -3.77
CA ASN A 167 -12.31 -1.85 -2.76
C ASN A 167 -13.04 -1.80 -1.40
N ASP A 168 -14.34 -1.50 -1.41
CA ASP A 168 -15.16 -1.46 -0.20
C ASP A 168 -15.37 -2.85 0.45
N ASN A 169 -14.98 -3.92 -0.24
CA ASN A 169 -14.96 -5.26 0.34
C ASN A 169 -13.63 -5.57 1.05
N SER A 170 -12.74 -4.60 1.23
CA SER A 170 -11.47 -4.78 1.93
C SER A 170 -11.70 -5.25 3.38
N VAL A 171 -11.04 -6.34 3.76
CA VAL A 171 -10.94 -6.78 5.16
C VAL A 171 -10.04 -5.82 5.89
N VAL A 172 -10.63 -4.86 6.59
CA VAL A 172 -9.90 -3.90 7.43
C VAL A 172 -9.64 -4.51 8.79
N ILE A 173 -8.44 -4.40 9.29
CA ILE A 173 -8.09 -4.87 10.64
C ILE A 173 -7.51 -3.75 11.50
N ARG A 174 -7.82 -3.80 12.81
CA ARG A 174 -7.17 -3.01 13.83
C ARG A 174 -6.31 -3.93 14.69
N LEU A 175 -5.00 -3.80 14.57
CA LEU A 175 -3.99 -4.57 15.31
C LEU A 175 -3.60 -3.79 16.58
N VAL A 176 -3.47 -4.50 17.69
CA VAL A 176 -3.11 -3.91 19.00
C VAL A 176 -1.94 -4.66 19.60
N ASN A 177 -0.95 -3.93 20.09
CA ASN A 177 0.14 -4.44 20.92
C ASN A 177 0.29 -3.57 22.18
N GLY A 178 -0.21 -4.06 23.31
CA GLY A 178 -0.25 -3.27 24.54
C GLY A 178 -1.08 -1.99 24.40
N ASN A 179 -0.41 -0.84 24.49
CA ASN A 179 -1.03 0.48 24.30
C ASN A 179 -0.92 1.01 22.85
N ASN A 180 -0.19 0.31 21.99
CA ASN A 180 -0.01 0.73 20.61
C ASN A 180 -1.01 0.04 19.69
N SER A 181 -1.41 0.74 18.64
CA SER A 181 -2.42 0.27 17.69
C SER A 181 -2.13 0.70 16.25
N PHE A 182 -2.44 -0.20 15.32
CA PHE A 182 -2.26 -0.03 13.88
C PHE A 182 -3.58 -0.34 13.19
N MET A 183 -3.93 0.40 12.16
CA MET A 183 -5.08 0.11 11.32
C MET A 183 -4.63 -0.10 9.88
N PHE A 184 -4.98 -1.25 9.29
CA PHE A 184 -4.68 -1.60 7.91
C PHE A 184 -5.98 -1.55 7.11
N MET A 185 -6.05 -0.60 6.16
CA MET A 185 -7.29 -0.27 5.47
C MET A 185 -7.51 -1.08 4.18
N GLY A 186 -6.46 -1.75 3.64
CA GLY A 186 -6.54 -2.25 2.27
C GLY A 186 -6.86 -1.10 1.32
N ASP A 187 -7.86 -1.28 0.47
CA ASP A 187 -8.35 -0.23 -0.42
C ASP A 187 -9.74 0.29 -0.03
N ALA A 188 -10.15 0.09 1.24
CA ALA A 188 -11.42 0.61 1.74
C ALA A 188 -11.59 2.09 1.39
N GLU A 189 -12.74 2.42 0.79
CA GLU A 189 -13.12 3.75 0.36
C GLU A 189 -14.18 4.35 1.29
N GLU A 190 -14.67 5.55 0.95
CA GLU A 190 -15.61 6.32 1.78
C GLU A 190 -16.79 5.50 2.30
N THR A 191 -17.38 4.60 1.48
CA THR A 191 -18.51 3.78 1.90
C THR A 191 -18.14 2.85 3.06
N SER A 192 -17.04 2.11 2.91
CA SER A 192 -16.54 1.21 3.95
C SER A 192 -16.11 1.98 5.21
N GLU A 193 -15.51 3.16 5.05
CA GLU A 193 -15.14 4.04 6.17
C GLU A 193 -16.36 4.48 6.97
N GLN A 194 -17.44 4.89 6.30
CA GLN A 194 -18.70 5.28 6.94
C GLN A 194 -19.37 4.10 7.65
N ASP A 195 -19.34 2.91 7.04
CA ASP A 195 -19.85 1.69 7.66
C ASP A 195 -19.08 1.39 8.96
N MET A 196 -17.74 1.44 8.94
CA MET A 196 -16.93 1.27 10.15
C MET A 196 -17.27 2.28 11.25
N ILE A 197 -17.41 3.56 10.91
CA ILE A 197 -17.78 4.62 11.85
C ILE A 197 -19.15 4.33 12.45
N SER A 198 -20.10 3.86 11.62
CA SER A 198 -21.47 3.57 12.05
C SER A 198 -21.58 2.41 13.05
N THR A 199 -20.61 1.49 13.06
CA THR A 199 -20.57 0.39 14.04
C THR A 199 -20.40 0.87 15.48
N GLY A 200 -19.81 2.06 15.68
CA GLY A 200 -19.43 2.58 16.99
C GLY A 200 -18.26 1.83 17.65
N MET A 201 -17.56 0.97 16.92
CA MET A 201 -16.34 0.33 17.40
C MET A 201 -15.22 1.35 17.58
N ASN A 202 -14.21 1.00 18.37
CA ASN A 202 -13.04 1.85 18.55
C ASN A 202 -12.16 1.86 17.31
N LEU A 203 -12.12 2.98 16.58
CA LEU A 203 -11.29 3.20 15.40
C LEU A 203 -9.97 3.92 15.71
N ASP A 204 -9.79 4.41 16.96
CA ASP A 204 -8.56 5.12 17.36
C ASP A 204 -7.32 4.24 17.10
N CYS A 205 -6.30 4.81 16.44
CA CYS A 205 -5.07 4.10 16.14
C CYS A 205 -3.85 5.02 16.13
N ASP A 206 -2.69 4.51 16.55
CA ASP A 206 -1.44 5.28 16.49
C ASP A 206 -0.92 5.38 15.05
N VAL A 207 -1.06 4.31 14.27
CA VAL A 207 -0.57 4.23 12.88
C VAL A 207 -1.71 3.83 11.95
N LEU A 208 -1.97 4.66 10.96
CA LEU A 208 -2.92 4.39 9.89
C LEU A 208 -2.17 4.05 8.59
N SER A 209 -2.30 2.80 8.10
CA SER A 209 -1.98 2.47 6.71
C SER A 209 -3.13 2.97 5.84
N LEU A 210 -2.86 3.97 5.01
CA LEU A 210 -3.92 4.65 4.25
C LEU A 210 -4.62 3.72 3.29
N GLY A 211 -5.93 3.89 3.16
CA GLY A 211 -6.73 3.20 2.17
C GLY A 211 -6.35 3.60 0.75
N HIS A 212 -6.42 2.63 -0.15
CA HIS A 212 -6.32 2.79 -1.59
C HIS A 212 -5.11 3.64 -2.02
N HIS A 213 -3.95 3.35 -1.42
CA HIS A 213 -2.66 3.99 -1.72
C HIS A 213 -2.68 5.53 -1.60
N GLY A 214 -3.58 6.06 -0.77
CA GLY A 214 -3.80 7.50 -0.64
C GLY A 214 -4.65 8.12 -1.75
N SER A 215 -5.53 7.35 -2.38
CA SER A 215 -6.54 7.84 -3.33
C SER A 215 -7.42 8.94 -2.72
N ALA A 216 -8.00 9.79 -3.57
CA ALA A 216 -9.01 10.77 -3.14
C ALA A 216 -10.35 10.15 -2.75
N SER A 217 -10.60 8.88 -3.13
CA SER A 217 -11.82 8.14 -2.78
C SER A 217 -11.82 7.57 -1.36
N SER A 218 -10.66 7.63 -0.67
CA SER A 218 -10.46 7.10 0.68
C SER A 218 -9.89 8.15 1.63
N THR A 219 -9.69 7.76 2.89
CA THR A 219 -9.12 8.59 3.94
C THR A 219 -9.93 9.89 4.11
N THR A 220 -11.23 9.72 4.39
CA THR A 220 -12.16 10.83 4.60
C THR A 220 -11.81 11.63 5.86
N TRP A 221 -12.30 12.86 5.96
CA TRP A 221 -12.20 13.64 7.18
C TRP A 221 -12.82 12.90 8.37
N ASP A 222 -13.97 12.27 8.15
CA ASP A 222 -14.71 11.55 9.21
C ASP A 222 -13.89 10.37 9.74
N LEU A 223 -13.19 9.63 8.86
CA LEU A 223 -12.27 8.56 9.29
C LEU A 223 -11.08 9.12 10.07
N LEU A 224 -10.45 10.18 9.59
CA LEU A 224 -9.31 10.80 10.28
C LEU A 224 -9.69 11.36 11.66
N GLU A 225 -10.89 11.94 11.79
CA GLU A 225 -11.43 12.41 13.07
C GLU A 225 -11.75 11.24 14.02
N ALA A 226 -12.22 10.11 13.49
CA ALA A 226 -12.56 8.93 14.30
C ALA A 226 -11.34 8.10 14.69
N SER A 227 -10.31 8.04 13.84
CA SER A 227 -9.10 7.22 14.04
C SER A 227 -7.95 7.97 14.70
N THR A 228 -7.92 9.29 14.68
CA THR A 228 -6.94 10.20 15.29
C THR A 228 -5.47 9.74 15.21
N PRO A 229 -4.97 9.35 14.03
CA PRO A 229 -3.67 8.71 13.91
C PRO A 229 -2.51 9.65 14.23
N SER A 230 -1.51 9.14 14.95
CA SER A 230 -0.25 9.84 15.21
C SER A 230 0.70 9.83 14.01
N TRP A 231 0.56 8.83 13.14
CA TRP A 231 1.33 8.66 11.91
C TRP A 231 0.48 8.04 10.81
N ALA A 232 0.76 8.43 9.57
CA ALA A 232 0.20 7.82 8.38
C ALA A 232 1.30 7.14 7.55
N VAL A 233 1.02 5.94 7.05
CA VAL A 233 1.90 5.23 6.11
C VAL A 233 1.17 5.04 4.79
N ILE A 234 1.83 5.40 3.70
CA ILE A 234 1.30 5.31 2.34
C ILE A 234 2.13 4.32 1.55
N SER A 235 1.53 3.18 1.19
CA SER A 235 2.11 2.24 0.24
C SER A 235 1.67 2.61 -1.16
N CYS A 236 2.60 3.11 -1.98
CA CYS A 236 2.35 3.49 -3.37
C CYS A 236 3.64 3.39 -4.18
N GLY A 237 3.52 3.28 -5.50
CA GLY A 237 4.67 3.19 -6.39
C GLY A 237 5.17 4.56 -6.84
N GLN A 238 6.49 4.68 -7.01
CA GLN A 238 7.08 5.83 -7.66
C GLN A 238 6.54 5.95 -9.09
N ASP A 239 6.24 7.16 -9.53
CA ASP A 239 5.74 7.46 -10.89
C ASP A 239 4.47 6.67 -11.30
N ASN A 240 3.68 6.21 -10.32
CA ASN A 240 2.47 5.44 -10.61
C ASN A 240 1.52 6.21 -11.53
N SER A 241 0.76 5.47 -12.35
CA SER A 241 -0.13 6.08 -13.36
C SER A 241 -1.38 6.72 -12.76
N TYR A 242 -1.71 6.40 -11.53
CA TYR A 242 -2.90 6.89 -10.82
C TYR A 242 -2.69 8.29 -10.23
N GLY A 243 -1.42 8.70 -10.03
CA GLY A 243 -1.07 9.94 -9.35
C GLY A 243 -1.24 9.86 -7.84
N HIS A 244 -1.24 8.65 -7.29
CA HIS A 244 -1.32 8.40 -5.84
C HIS A 244 0.03 8.68 -5.16
N PRO A 245 0.00 9.20 -3.91
CA PRO A 245 -1.17 9.67 -3.18
C PRO A 245 -1.76 10.93 -3.84
N SER A 246 -3.06 11.14 -3.68
CA SER A 246 -3.78 12.28 -4.24
C SER A 246 -3.44 13.59 -3.49
N ALA A 247 -3.53 14.72 -4.19
CA ALA A 247 -3.34 16.03 -3.56
C ALA A 247 -4.39 16.32 -2.46
N GLU A 248 -5.60 15.77 -2.62
CA GLU A 248 -6.67 15.90 -1.62
C GLU A 248 -6.32 15.18 -0.33
N THR A 249 -5.92 13.91 -0.41
CA THR A 249 -5.52 13.11 0.75
C THR A 249 -4.31 13.71 1.46
N MET A 250 -3.29 14.12 0.68
CA MET A 250 -2.10 14.76 1.25
C MET A 250 -2.42 16.11 1.91
N GLY A 251 -3.39 16.84 1.36
CA GLY A 251 -3.90 18.08 1.97
C GLY A 251 -4.54 17.84 3.34
N LYS A 252 -5.38 16.79 3.47
CA LYS A 252 -6.02 16.41 4.76
C LYS A 252 -4.98 16.08 5.82
N LEU A 253 -3.99 15.24 5.49
CA LEU A 253 -2.92 14.86 6.42
C LEU A 253 -2.09 16.06 6.87
N LYS A 254 -1.77 16.96 5.94
CA LYS A 254 -1.03 18.18 6.22
C LYS A 254 -1.81 19.14 7.13
N ASP A 255 -3.12 19.31 6.87
CA ASP A 255 -3.98 20.19 7.64
C ASP A 255 -4.19 19.68 9.07
N MET A 256 -4.05 18.38 9.31
CA MET A 256 -4.09 17.76 10.64
C MET A 256 -2.71 17.57 11.28
N ASP A 257 -1.63 18.07 10.66
CA ASP A 257 -0.25 17.90 11.12
C ASP A 257 0.14 16.41 11.35
N ILE A 258 -0.43 15.48 10.60
CA ILE A 258 -0.12 14.04 10.70
C ILE A 258 1.18 13.72 9.96
N PRO A 259 2.25 13.29 10.64
CA PRO A 259 3.49 12.88 10.00
C PRO A 259 3.29 11.70 9.05
N VAL A 260 3.98 11.74 7.90
CA VAL A 260 3.78 10.81 6.80
C VAL A 260 5.05 10.04 6.48
N PHE A 261 4.89 8.72 6.31
CA PHE A 261 5.85 7.83 5.67
C PHE A 261 5.32 7.38 4.32
N ARG A 262 6.21 7.22 3.31
CA ARG A 262 5.83 6.84 1.94
C ARG A 262 6.80 5.82 1.38
N THR A 263 6.29 4.71 0.85
CA THR A 263 7.15 3.67 0.26
C THR A 263 7.79 4.12 -1.06
N ASP A 264 7.11 4.96 -1.85
CA ASP A 264 7.63 5.50 -3.11
C ASP A 264 8.84 6.45 -2.95
N ASP A 265 9.06 6.96 -1.73
CA ASP A 265 10.10 7.92 -1.39
C ASP A 265 11.19 7.29 -0.51
N GLN A 266 10.81 6.39 0.36
CA GLN A 266 11.64 5.89 1.45
C GLN A 266 11.96 4.39 1.35
N GLY A 267 11.38 3.68 0.38
CA GLY A 267 11.44 2.23 0.34
C GLY A 267 10.63 1.60 1.49
N THR A 268 11.01 0.42 1.92
CA THR A 268 10.32 -0.27 3.02
C THR A 268 10.42 0.49 4.35
N VAL A 269 9.27 0.77 4.94
CA VAL A 269 9.13 1.46 6.24
C VAL A 269 8.83 0.43 7.33
N ILE A 270 9.50 0.53 8.48
CA ILE A 270 9.31 -0.43 9.58
C ILE A 270 9.01 0.33 10.87
N ALA A 271 7.88 -0.01 11.48
CA ALA A 271 7.49 0.41 12.82
C ALA A 271 7.81 -0.71 13.83
N LEU A 272 8.42 -0.35 14.95
CA LEU A 272 8.70 -1.25 16.07
C LEU A 272 7.93 -0.79 17.29
N SER A 273 7.05 -1.65 17.81
CA SER A 273 6.27 -1.41 19.02
C SER A 273 6.78 -2.29 20.16
N ASP A 274 7.06 -1.70 21.31
CA ASP A 274 7.34 -2.42 22.56
C ASP A 274 6.09 -2.57 23.44
N GLY A 275 4.92 -2.24 22.90
CA GLY A 275 3.64 -2.21 23.60
C GLY A 275 3.35 -0.89 24.32
N ASN A 276 4.27 0.08 24.30
CA ASN A 276 4.07 1.41 24.89
C ASN A 276 4.54 2.53 23.97
N VAL A 277 5.63 2.29 23.23
CA VAL A 277 6.25 3.27 22.33
C VAL A 277 6.41 2.64 20.96
N ILE A 278 6.13 3.42 19.92
CA ILE A 278 6.45 3.08 18.54
C ILE A 278 7.72 3.82 18.12
N SER A 279 8.69 3.09 17.62
CA SER A 279 9.90 3.62 16.99
C SER A 279 9.97 3.18 15.52
N TRP A 280 10.73 3.90 14.71
CA TRP A 280 10.77 3.69 13.28
C TRP A 280 12.19 3.43 12.80
N ASN A 281 12.35 2.69 11.70
CA ASN A 281 13.66 2.49 11.06
C ASN A 281 14.20 3.75 10.39
N GLN A 282 13.36 4.77 10.19
CA GLN A 282 13.69 6.04 9.57
C GLN A 282 12.75 7.15 10.05
N GLU A 283 13.10 8.41 9.80
CA GLU A 283 12.24 9.56 10.12
C GLU A 283 11.10 9.68 9.10
N PRO A 284 9.94 10.24 9.47
CA PRO A 284 8.88 10.53 8.50
C PRO A 284 9.39 11.49 7.43
N CYS A 285 9.06 11.22 6.16
CA CYS A 285 9.49 12.10 5.07
C CYS A 285 8.80 13.46 5.10
N ASN A 286 7.56 13.51 5.61
CA ASN A 286 6.72 14.72 5.67
C ASN A 286 6.63 15.44 4.31
N ASP A 287 6.77 14.68 3.23
CA ASP A 287 6.52 15.17 1.89
C ASP A 287 5.05 14.99 1.53
N TYR A 288 4.31 16.09 1.58
CA TYR A 288 2.87 16.12 1.28
C TYR A 288 2.58 16.38 -0.21
N ALA A 289 3.58 16.29 -1.09
CA ALA A 289 3.34 16.36 -2.53
C ALA A 289 2.57 15.13 -3.02
N SER A 290 1.62 15.34 -3.92
CA SER A 290 0.93 14.24 -4.59
C SER A 290 1.86 13.47 -5.53
N GLY A 291 1.51 12.23 -5.87
CA GLY A 291 2.24 11.46 -6.88
C GLY A 291 2.31 12.15 -8.23
N SER A 292 1.25 12.88 -8.60
CA SER A 292 1.23 13.67 -9.85
C SER A 292 2.19 14.87 -9.82
N GLU A 293 2.38 15.53 -8.67
CA GLU A 293 3.31 16.64 -8.52
C GLU A 293 4.77 16.18 -8.57
N LYS A 294 5.09 15.05 -7.93
CA LYS A 294 6.43 14.44 -8.00
C LYS A 294 6.80 14.07 -9.43
N LYS A 295 5.92 13.41 -10.16
CA LYS A 295 6.12 13.06 -11.57
C LYS A 295 6.36 14.29 -12.46
N GLY A 296 5.69 15.41 -12.17
CA GLY A 296 5.88 16.68 -12.87
C GLY A 296 7.24 17.34 -12.58
N ALA A 297 7.78 17.19 -11.36
CA ALA A 297 9.04 17.77 -10.95
C ALA A 297 10.24 17.09 -11.63
N ASP A 298 10.24 15.76 -11.72
CA ASP A 298 11.33 15.01 -12.37
C ASP A 298 11.39 15.26 -13.88
N SER A 299 10.25 15.44 -14.53
CA SER A 299 10.21 15.81 -15.95
C SER A 299 10.73 17.22 -16.24
N SER A 300 10.73 18.13 -15.25
CA SER A 300 11.25 19.51 -15.38
C SER A 300 12.73 19.64 -15.08
N SER A 301 13.33 18.73 -14.30
CA SER A 301 14.74 18.77 -13.93
C SER A 301 15.67 18.23 -15.03
N SER A 302 15.15 17.54 -16.05
CA SER A 302 15.93 17.03 -17.18
C SER A 302 16.14 18.04 -18.32
N GLN A 303 15.72 19.31 -18.19
CA GLN A 303 15.81 20.34 -19.24
C GLN A 303 16.77 21.51 -18.93
N THR A 304 17.76 21.38 -18.09
CA THR A 304 18.82 22.41 -17.97
C THR A 304 20.22 21.80 -18.05
N ALA A 305 20.59 21.40 -19.27
CA ALA A 305 22.00 21.37 -19.70
C ALA A 305 22.09 22.18 -20.99
N GLU A 306 22.56 23.42 -20.87
CA GLU A 306 22.92 24.26 -22.01
C GLU A 306 23.95 23.54 -22.87
N TYR A 307 23.61 23.33 -24.12
CA TYR A 307 24.60 23.11 -25.15
C TYR A 307 24.51 24.23 -26.22
N SER A 308 25.51 25.05 -26.22
CA SER A 308 25.73 26.09 -27.23
C SER A 308 26.46 25.48 -28.40
N GLY A 309 25.95 25.67 -29.60
CA GLY A 309 26.78 25.84 -30.81
C GLY A 309 26.63 24.85 -31.96
N ASN A 310 26.05 25.40 -33.00
CA ASN A 310 26.31 25.28 -34.47
C ASN A 310 25.86 24.09 -35.30
N ASP A 311 24.91 24.50 -36.17
CA ASP A 311 24.78 24.23 -37.62
C ASP A 311 25.15 22.86 -38.24
N ALA A 312 24.21 22.21 -38.85
CA ALA A 312 24.04 21.98 -40.28
C ALA A 312 23.11 20.79 -40.60
N ALA A 313 22.13 21.12 -41.34
CA ALA A 313 21.32 20.46 -42.37
C ALA A 313 21.48 18.95 -42.72
N VAL A 314 20.31 18.39 -43.07
CA VAL A 314 19.96 17.47 -44.18
C VAL A 314 19.60 16.00 -43.83
N SER A 315 18.41 15.70 -44.18
CA SER A 315 17.78 14.58 -44.86
C SER A 315 17.39 13.29 -44.14
N GLU A 316 16.09 13.08 -44.25
CA GLU A 316 15.31 11.91 -44.73
C GLU A 316 15.63 10.49 -44.22
N SER A 317 14.51 9.92 -43.78
CA SER A 317 13.98 8.55 -43.98
C SER A 317 14.62 7.38 -43.20
N GLU A 318 13.84 6.70 -42.43
CA GLU A 318 13.21 5.42 -42.70
C GLU A 318 12.48 4.87 -41.47
N ALA A 319 11.32 4.31 -41.76
CA ALA A 319 10.47 3.62 -40.79
C ALA A 319 11.13 2.32 -40.29
N ALA A 320 11.03 2.07 -39.01
CA ALA A 320 11.19 0.73 -38.45
C ALA A 320 9.98 0.45 -37.55
N GLU A 321 9.21 -0.54 -37.94
CA GLU A 321 8.16 -1.17 -37.15
C GLU A 321 8.70 -1.67 -35.82
N VAL A 322 8.01 -1.35 -34.73
CA VAL A 322 8.19 -2.01 -33.44
C VAL A 322 6.85 -2.61 -33.03
N SER A 323 6.91 -3.90 -32.84
CA SER A 323 5.85 -4.79 -32.42
C SER A 323 5.23 -4.42 -31.09
N ASP A 324 3.91 -4.44 -31.12
CA ASP A 324 2.90 -4.84 -30.15
C ASP A 324 3.39 -5.27 -28.76
N SER A 325 3.00 -4.50 -27.74
CA SER A 325 2.81 -4.99 -26.38
C SER A 325 1.68 -4.18 -25.71
N ASP A 326 0.55 -4.83 -25.57
CA ASP A 326 -0.54 -4.74 -24.62
C ASP A 326 -0.65 -3.44 -23.79
N THR A 327 -1.22 -2.40 -24.39
CA THR A 327 -1.84 -1.28 -23.70
C THR A 327 -3.34 -1.56 -23.66
N GLN A 328 -3.87 -1.81 -22.48
CA GLN A 328 -5.30 -1.80 -22.23
C GLN A 328 -5.83 -0.44 -22.68
N GLU A 329 -6.55 -0.40 -23.80
CA GLU A 329 -7.07 0.83 -24.40
C GLU A 329 -8.19 1.37 -23.50
N ARG A 330 -7.91 2.49 -22.82
CA ARG A 330 -8.89 3.18 -21.98
C ARG A 330 -10.11 3.57 -22.79
N MET A 331 -11.29 3.10 -22.36
CA MET A 331 -12.56 3.40 -22.99
C MET A 331 -13.14 4.72 -22.46
N VAL A 332 -13.61 5.57 -23.38
CA VAL A 332 -14.20 6.89 -23.08
C VAL A 332 -15.55 7.05 -23.76
N TRP A 333 -16.36 7.98 -23.27
CA TRP A 333 -17.68 8.27 -23.78
C TRP A 333 -17.69 9.55 -24.61
N ILE A 334 -18.26 9.47 -25.82
CA ILE A 334 -18.44 10.61 -26.75
C ILE A 334 -19.91 10.96 -26.79
N SER A 335 -20.22 12.25 -26.67
CA SER A 335 -21.59 12.73 -26.87
C SER A 335 -21.89 12.88 -28.36
N ALA A 336 -23.14 12.67 -28.77
CA ALA A 336 -23.55 12.76 -30.17
C ALA A 336 -23.31 14.16 -30.84
N THR A 337 -23.06 15.20 -30.04
CA THR A 337 -22.97 16.59 -30.52
C THR A 337 -21.85 17.41 -29.89
N GLY A 338 -21.06 16.81 -28.99
CA GLY A 338 -19.98 17.49 -28.28
C GLY A 338 -18.62 17.33 -28.95
N SER A 339 -17.64 18.12 -28.48
CA SER A 339 -16.23 18.05 -28.88
C SER A 339 -15.32 17.55 -27.73
N LYS A 340 -15.91 16.94 -26.71
CA LYS A 340 -15.21 16.43 -25.55
C LYS A 340 -15.49 14.95 -25.38
N TYR A 341 -14.46 14.19 -24.94
CA TYR A 341 -14.68 12.85 -24.41
C TYR A 341 -14.81 12.87 -22.88
N HIS A 342 -15.51 11.89 -22.33
CA HIS A 342 -15.94 11.86 -20.94
C HIS A 342 -15.62 10.51 -20.29
N SER A 343 -15.34 10.51 -18.99
CA SER A 343 -15.14 9.27 -18.21
C SER A 343 -16.45 8.51 -17.94
N LYS A 344 -17.60 9.19 -18.08
CA LYS A 344 -18.93 8.61 -17.84
C LYS A 344 -19.98 9.14 -18.82
N PRO A 345 -21.02 8.34 -19.14
CA PRO A 345 -21.99 8.66 -20.20
C PRO A 345 -23.02 9.74 -19.83
N ASP A 346 -23.10 10.15 -18.57
CA ASP A 346 -24.09 11.11 -18.05
C ASP A 346 -23.48 12.44 -17.61
N CYS A 347 -22.23 12.73 -17.99
CA CYS A 347 -21.53 13.94 -17.58
C CYS A 347 -22.24 15.22 -18.09
N GLY A 348 -22.62 16.08 -17.16
CA GLY A 348 -23.28 17.35 -17.49
C GLY A 348 -24.66 17.15 -18.12
N ASN A 349 -24.84 17.67 -19.35
CA ASN A 349 -26.09 17.54 -20.11
C ASN A 349 -26.03 16.42 -21.17
N MET A 350 -25.05 15.52 -21.08
CA MET A 350 -24.92 14.41 -22.02
C MET A 350 -26.08 13.42 -21.83
N ASN A 351 -26.67 12.98 -22.94
CA ASN A 351 -27.71 11.96 -22.91
C ASN A 351 -27.06 10.56 -22.97
N PRO A 352 -27.08 9.76 -21.89
CA PRO A 352 -26.40 8.47 -21.85
C PRO A 352 -26.92 7.48 -22.91
N ASN A 353 -28.19 7.61 -23.33
CA ASN A 353 -28.77 6.74 -24.38
C ASN A 353 -28.32 7.10 -25.80
N LYS A 354 -27.58 8.20 -25.98
CA LYS A 354 -27.04 8.68 -27.26
C LYS A 354 -25.51 8.80 -27.22
N ALA A 355 -24.89 8.51 -26.08
CA ALA A 355 -23.45 8.47 -25.98
C ALA A 355 -22.90 7.18 -26.59
N THR A 356 -21.78 7.29 -27.29
CA THR A 356 -21.03 6.15 -27.84
C THR A 356 -19.74 5.96 -27.04
N GLN A 357 -19.27 4.74 -26.96
CA GLN A 357 -18.03 4.41 -26.31
C GLN A 357 -16.97 4.05 -27.35
N GLU A 358 -15.77 4.62 -27.22
CA GLU A 358 -14.60 4.31 -28.03
C GLU A 358 -13.33 4.44 -27.22
N THR A 359 -12.18 4.06 -27.75
CA THR A 359 -10.92 4.20 -27.02
C THR A 359 -10.50 5.67 -26.92
N GLU A 360 -9.80 6.03 -25.87
CA GLU A 360 -9.27 7.39 -25.71
C GLU A 360 -8.35 7.79 -26.87
N ALA A 361 -7.55 6.86 -27.37
CA ALA A 361 -6.70 7.07 -28.54
C ALA A 361 -7.52 7.41 -29.80
N GLN A 362 -8.65 6.72 -30.00
CA GLN A 362 -9.58 7.02 -31.11
C GLN A 362 -10.21 8.40 -30.95
N ALA A 363 -10.69 8.72 -29.73
CA ALA A 363 -11.25 10.03 -29.42
C ALA A 363 -10.26 11.17 -29.68
N LEU A 364 -9.02 11.02 -29.22
CA LEU A 364 -7.94 11.98 -29.47
C LEU A 364 -7.62 12.12 -30.95
N SER A 365 -7.58 11.02 -31.72
CA SER A 365 -7.32 11.04 -33.16
C SER A 365 -8.41 11.77 -33.96
N GLN A 366 -9.64 11.79 -33.42
CA GLN A 366 -10.79 12.50 -33.99
C GLN A 366 -10.86 13.96 -33.50
N GLY A 367 -9.92 14.41 -32.69
CA GLY A 367 -9.83 15.79 -32.22
C GLY A 367 -10.70 16.10 -31.00
N TYR A 368 -11.21 15.09 -30.30
CA TYR A 368 -11.90 15.32 -29.03
C TYR A 368 -10.88 15.65 -27.92
N GLU A 369 -11.28 16.51 -26.99
CA GLU A 369 -10.51 16.87 -25.82
C GLU A 369 -11.18 16.33 -24.54
N ALA A 370 -10.41 16.11 -23.49
CA ALA A 370 -10.94 15.70 -22.20
C ALA A 370 -11.95 16.70 -21.62
N CYS A 371 -13.01 16.21 -21.04
CA CYS A 371 -14.00 17.06 -20.37
C CYS A 371 -13.51 17.43 -18.97
N LYS A 372 -13.17 18.70 -18.74
CA LYS A 372 -12.70 19.22 -17.44
C LYS A 372 -13.67 19.02 -16.25
N LYS A 373 -14.85 18.48 -16.47
CA LYS A 373 -15.88 18.27 -15.46
C LYS A 373 -15.91 16.82 -14.92
N CYS A 374 -15.35 15.89 -15.66
CA CYS A 374 -15.31 14.49 -15.30
C CYS A 374 -13.94 13.84 -15.57
N TRP A 375 -12.92 14.68 -15.72
CA TRP A 375 -11.49 14.34 -15.82
C TRP A 375 -10.69 15.27 -14.95
#